data_fd050b22099aeddb4707e6f895baf2ed
#
_entry.id   fd050b22099aeddb4707e6f895baf2ed
#
_cell.length_a   1.000
_cell.length_b   1.000
_cell.length_c   1.000
_cell.angle_alpha   90.00
_cell.angle_beta   90.00
_cell.angle_gamma   90.00
#
_symmetry.space_group_name_H-M   'P 1'
#
loop_
_entity.id
_entity.type
_entity.pdbx_description
1 polymer ?
#
loop_
_entity_poly.entity_id
_entity_poly.type
_entity_poly.pdbx_seq_one_letter_code
_entity_poly.pdbx_strand_id
1 'polypeptide(L)'
;MCIGRRLLTGERLKVDPSLESYSREAHKNGRIRLPRWAVAGEVAIFLFFTVFFLIYGLTPYVGGDGMGLVGADEPRYAQIAHEMLVRFDSAHTIKGRLEACVTPYLYGHPWLEKPALYYWRAMFLFKDFGVHDWSARLPSTTFAFIMIGLIYLHMRRFRPGGHLDAALITAACAGIIGFSRGASTDMQMAAPLAIGLLGWYAWYETNSKFWLYDIYFFTGLATLAKGPVAPFLAALIIVAFAALRREWRILLRTLWWPGIVLYFAMVLPWFIAVQHLNPTFFREFFLEHNLERFATDRYQHQQPFWYYLVVVALAMMPWSVLAARALIDGIQKSIAEWRLRRSCNARPGASQPGDAFPEFLVLWALIPIVFFSFSQSKLPGYILPSIPPIAILTGDYLFRCRSSGLNRWILLSHSVLCGIMTMAVLLLPRFVAPPIVSNGAAAPPLSAHALIADLGASLGAVLLILLITRGFGLARLRLATCSVLVALMLFIYGIGPIFSIPPVSATKRVIHILDRTYSARPLADLIAGLAPASETVAVFRVRRDVEFGLSFYRNREVVNYEENGVPAEQHLLVARVTGRRGADLHTASALEEYLDGRHYERVASWPEQGLEVYLVGSR
;
A
#
# COMPACT_ATOMS: atom_id res chain seq x y z
N MET A 1 31.14 29.22 -34.05
CA MET A 1 32.46 29.57 -33.50
C MET A 1 32.30 30.70 -32.47
N CYS A 2 31.76 30.44 -31.27
CA CYS A 2 31.69 31.36 -30.10
C CYS A 2 30.95 30.71 -28.89
N ILE A 3 31.25 29.45 -28.55
CA ILE A 3 30.76 28.78 -27.33
C ILE A 3 31.91 28.14 -26.51
N GLY A 4 33.15 28.47 -26.82
CA GLY A 4 34.32 27.80 -26.26
C GLY A 4 35.22 28.63 -25.33
N ARG A 5 34.77 29.71 -24.67
CA ARG A 5 35.67 30.59 -23.87
C ARG A 5 35.12 31.12 -22.54
N ARG A 6 34.21 30.40 -21.86
CA ARG A 6 33.76 30.80 -20.51
C ARG A 6 33.96 29.72 -19.42
N LEU A 7 34.88 28.80 -19.62
CA LEU A 7 35.17 27.74 -18.64
C LEU A 7 36.56 27.87 -17.98
N LEU A 8 37.25 29.01 -18.10
CA LEU A 8 38.60 29.22 -17.56
C LEU A 8 38.78 30.46 -16.65
N THR A 9 37.70 31.11 -16.24
CA THR A 9 37.76 32.08 -15.15
C THR A 9 37.16 31.47 -13.91
N GLY A 10 37.99 31.19 -12.89
CA GLY A 10 37.63 30.60 -11.61
C GLY A 10 36.74 31.51 -10.75
N GLU A 11 35.59 31.91 -11.24
CA GLU A 11 34.54 32.48 -10.44
C GLU A 11 33.91 31.37 -9.61
N ARG A 12 34.30 31.31 -8.34
CA ARG A 12 33.54 30.60 -7.31
C ARG A 12 32.06 31.01 -7.46
N LEU A 13 31.20 30.06 -7.79
CA LEU A 13 29.76 30.24 -7.57
C LEU A 13 29.57 30.71 -6.13
N LYS A 14 29.37 32.01 -5.94
CA LYS A 14 28.96 32.57 -4.67
C LYS A 14 27.64 31.93 -4.33
N VAL A 15 27.66 30.93 -3.45
CA VAL A 15 26.47 30.49 -2.71
C VAL A 15 25.99 31.74 -2.00
N ASP A 16 24.75 32.12 -2.24
CA ASP A 16 24.13 33.32 -1.68
C ASP A 16 24.28 33.26 -0.14
N PRO A 17 25.04 34.18 0.48
CA PRO A 17 25.27 34.18 1.92
C PRO A 17 23.97 34.25 2.74
N SER A 18 22.87 34.72 2.12
CA SER A 18 21.56 34.79 2.75
C SER A 18 20.94 33.41 3.00
N LEU A 19 21.23 32.40 2.17
CA LEU A 19 20.74 31.03 2.34
C LEU A 19 21.50 30.28 3.44
N GLU A 20 22.81 30.53 3.59
CA GLU A 20 23.60 30.01 4.70
C GLU A 20 23.24 30.69 6.04
N SER A 21 22.98 32.01 6.02
CA SER A 21 22.57 32.73 7.21
C SER A 21 21.17 32.30 7.66
N TYR A 22 20.23 32.06 6.75
CA TYR A 22 18.88 31.61 7.07
C TYR A 22 18.87 30.20 7.68
N SER A 23 19.71 29.29 7.18
CA SER A 23 19.88 27.96 7.74
C SER A 23 20.59 28.00 9.11
N ARG A 24 21.58 28.88 9.29
CA ARG A 24 22.29 29.09 10.55
C ARG A 24 21.44 29.86 11.59
N GLU A 25 20.62 30.82 11.17
CA GLU A 25 19.70 31.54 12.05
C GLU A 25 18.51 30.67 12.45
N ALA A 26 17.98 29.82 11.58
CA ALA A 26 16.97 28.82 11.94
C ALA A 26 17.51 27.79 12.96
N HIS A 27 18.83 27.51 12.92
CA HIS A 27 19.48 26.62 13.89
C HIS A 27 19.95 27.34 15.16
N LYS A 28 20.29 28.64 15.10
CA LYS A 28 20.71 29.46 16.27
C LYS A 28 19.57 30.12 17.00
N ASN A 29 18.53 30.57 16.32
CA ASN A 29 17.34 31.13 16.93
C ASN A 29 16.35 29.99 17.20
N GLY A 30 16.51 29.39 18.39
CA GLY A 30 15.64 28.36 18.89
C GLY A 30 14.16 28.65 18.61
N ARG A 31 13.50 27.74 17.88
CA ARG A 31 12.06 27.52 17.84
C ARG A 31 11.27 28.82 17.72
N ILE A 32 10.94 29.22 16.50
CA ILE A 32 9.75 30.05 16.30
C ILE A 32 8.60 29.28 16.96
N ARG A 33 8.26 29.66 18.20
CA ARG A 33 7.11 29.06 18.90
C ARG A 33 5.87 29.59 18.20
N LEU A 34 5.38 28.80 17.23
CA LEU A 34 4.07 29.06 16.68
C LEU A 34 3.07 29.18 17.82
N PRO A 35 2.14 30.13 17.78
CA PRO A 35 1.11 30.25 18.80
C PRO A 35 0.32 28.93 18.87
N ARG A 36 -0.14 28.56 20.06
CA ARG A 36 -0.82 27.28 20.32
C ARG A 36 -1.96 27.00 19.35
N TRP A 37 -2.70 28.02 18.96
CA TRP A 37 -3.80 27.88 17.99
C TRP A 37 -3.31 27.49 16.58
N ALA A 38 -2.17 28.00 16.13
CA ALA A 38 -1.59 27.65 14.82
C ALA A 38 -1.10 26.19 14.80
N VAL A 39 -0.49 25.74 15.92
CA VAL A 39 -0.11 24.32 16.10
C VAL A 39 -1.34 23.42 16.13
N ALA A 40 -2.39 23.82 16.85
CA ALA A 40 -3.65 23.07 16.91
C ALA A 40 -4.32 22.99 15.52
N GLY A 41 -4.33 24.09 14.75
CA GLY A 41 -4.85 24.10 13.38
C GLY A 41 -4.05 23.19 12.43
N GLU A 42 -2.74 23.19 12.55
CA GLU A 42 -1.88 22.29 11.77
C GLU A 42 -2.13 20.80 12.09
N VAL A 43 -2.21 20.47 13.38
CA VAL A 43 -2.53 19.10 13.82
C VAL A 43 -3.94 18.69 13.37
N ALA A 44 -4.92 19.60 13.44
CA ALA A 44 -6.28 19.34 12.97
C ALA A 44 -6.30 19.03 11.45
N ILE A 45 -5.59 19.82 10.64
CA ILE A 45 -5.44 19.58 9.20
C ILE A 45 -4.78 18.22 8.94
N PHE A 46 -3.69 17.93 9.65
CA PHE A 46 -2.98 16.66 9.55
C PHE A 46 -3.91 15.47 9.88
N LEU A 47 -4.59 15.52 11.01
CA LEU A 47 -5.49 14.45 11.45
C LEU A 47 -6.68 14.31 10.50
N PHE A 48 -7.31 15.41 10.10
CA PHE A 48 -8.45 15.38 9.19
C PHE A 48 -8.12 14.62 7.90
N PHE A 49 -7.09 15.05 7.17
CA PHE A 49 -6.74 14.41 5.90
C PHE A 49 -6.25 12.96 6.08
N THR A 50 -5.42 12.70 7.11
CA THR A 50 -4.89 11.35 7.34
C THR A 50 -6.01 10.38 7.71
N VAL A 51 -6.89 10.73 8.64
CA VAL A 51 -8.03 9.89 9.02
C VAL A 51 -8.99 9.73 7.84
N PHE A 52 -9.27 10.82 7.11
CA PHE A 52 -10.14 10.75 5.94
C PHE A 52 -9.61 9.76 4.90
N PHE A 53 -8.34 9.87 4.49
CA PHE A 53 -7.78 8.97 3.45
C PHE A 53 -7.68 7.51 3.90
N LEU A 54 -7.46 7.26 5.16
CA LEU A 54 -7.30 5.90 5.67
C LEU A 54 -8.62 5.23 6.04
N ILE A 55 -9.61 5.97 6.54
CA ILE A 55 -10.81 5.41 7.17
C ILE A 55 -12.08 5.63 6.34
N TYR A 56 -12.20 6.76 5.59
CA TYR A 56 -13.43 7.07 4.86
C TYR A 56 -13.76 6.01 3.80
N GLY A 57 -14.96 5.41 3.87
CA GLY A 57 -15.37 4.29 3.01
C GLY A 57 -14.63 2.98 3.29
N LEU A 58 -13.96 2.84 4.43
CA LEU A 58 -13.41 1.58 4.90
C LEU A 58 -14.43 0.83 5.77
N THR A 59 -15.12 1.54 6.63
CA THR A 59 -16.08 0.99 7.59
C THR A 59 -17.50 1.46 7.28
N PRO A 60 -18.54 0.68 7.59
CA PRO A 60 -19.94 1.09 7.38
C PRO A 60 -20.31 2.34 8.19
N TYR A 61 -19.57 2.63 9.25
CA TYR A 61 -19.82 3.78 10.13
C TYR A 61 -19.31 5.10 9.54
N VAL A 62 -18.35 5.05 8.59
CA VAL A 62 -17.70 6.24 8.04
C VAL A 62 -17.59 6.11 6.52
N GLY A 63 -18.55 6.66 5.79
CA GLY A 63 -18.55 6.67 4.32
C GLY A 63 -19.28 5.52 3.65
N GLY A 64 -20.05 4.71 4.41
CA GLY A 64 -20.88 3.61 3.89
C GLY A 64 -20.13 2.28 3.76
N ASP A 65 -20.83 1.26 3.29
CA ASP A 65 -20.28 -0.09 3.09
C ASP A 65 -19.12 -0.02 2.07
N GLY A 66 -17.92 -0.28 2.55
CA GLY A 66 -16.74 -0.36 1.71
C GLY A 66 -16.85 -1.52 0.70
N MET A 67 -15.84 -1.61 -0.17
CA MET A 67 -15.69 -2.76 -1.06
C MET A 67 -15.35 -4.01 -0.24
N GLY A 68 -15.92 -5.16 -0.58
CA GLY A 68 -15.55 -6.45 -0.01
C GLY A 68 -14.08 -6.79 -0.28
N LEU A 69 -13.60 -7.90 0.29
CA LEU A 69 -12.21 -8.33 0.12
C LEU A 69 -11.90 -8.61 -1.35
N VAL A 70 -10.72 -8.17 -1.81
CA VAL A 70 -10.33 -8.21 -3.22
C VAL A 70 -9.07 -9.04 -3.43
N GLY A 71 -8.99 -9.63 -4.61
CA GLY A 71 -7.87 -10.49 -4.97
C GLY A 71 -7.84 -11.78 -4.15
N ALA A 72 -6.85 -12.61 -4.40
CA ALA A 72 -6.72 -13.90 -3.71
C ALA A 72 -6.14 -13.76 -2.29
N ASP A 73 -5.36 -12.70 -2.03
CA ASP A 73 -4.63 -12.57 -0.77
C ASP A 73 -5.51 -12.07 0.38
N GLU A 74 -6.37 -11.07 0.15
CA GLU A 74 -7.18 -10.49 1.24
C GLU A 74 -8.12 -11.52 1.89
N PRO A 75 -8.98 -12.23 1.16
CA PRO A 75 -9.89 -13.19 1.78
C PRO A 75 -9.14 -14.37 2.39
N ARG A 76 -8.06 -14.83 1.78
CA ARG A 76 -7.21 -15.89 2.30
C ARG A 76 -6.57 -15.53 3.64
N TYR A 77 -5.98 -14.34 3.74
CA TYR A 77 -5.35 -13.89 5.00
C TYR A 77 -6.40 -13.59 6.08
N ALA A 78 -7.57 -13.09 5.70
CA ALA A 78 -8.69 -12.91 6.61
C ALA A 78 -9.21 -14.26 7.13
N GLN A 79 -9.34 -15.28 6.26
CA GLN A 79 -9.73 -16.63 6.65
C GLN A 79 -8.75 -17.26 7.63
N ILE A 80 -7.45 -17.17 7.36
CA ILE A 80 -6.41 -17.67 8.27
C ILE A 80 -6.52 -17.01 9.66
N ALA A 81 -6.73 -15.70 9.70
CA ALA A 81 -6.88 -14.99 10.97
C ALA A 81 -8.18 -15.38 11.70
N HIS A 82 -9.25 -15.64 10.96
CA HIS A 82 -10.51 -16.14 11.51
C HIS A 82 -10.34 -17.55 12.10
N GLU A 83 -9.72 -18.47 11.38
CA GLU A 83 -9.44 -19.82 11.90
C GLU A 83 -8.54 -19.78 13.13
N MET A 84 -7.55 -18.87 13.14
CA MET A 84 -6.71 -18.66 14.32
C MET A 84 -7.54 -18.19 15.52
N LEU A 85 -8.51 -17.27 15.33
CA LEU A 85 -9.45 -16.84 16.38
C LEU A 85 -10.28 -18.01 16.91
N VAL A 86 -10.90 -18.79 16.02
CA VAL A 86 -11.71 -19.95 16.42
C VAL A 86 -10.91 -20.94 17.26
N ARG A 87 -9.67 -21.26 16.84
CA ARG A 87 -8.77 -22.14 17.61
C ARG A 87 -8.36 -21.54 18.94
N PHE A 88 -8.07 -20.23 18.97
CA PHE A 88 -7.69 -19.52 20.20
C PHE A 88 -8.83 -19.52 21.22
N ASP A 89 -10.07 -19.26 20.79
CA ASP A 89 -11.23 -19.20 21.68
C ASP A 89 -11.70 -20.61 22.11
N SER A 90 -11.51 -21.63 21.27
CA SER A 90 -11.80 -23.02 21.61
C SER A 90 -10.79 -23.64 22.57
N ALA A 91 -9.62 -23.03 22.75
CA ALA A 91 -8.59 -23.54 23.63
C ALA A 91 -8.88 -23.21 25.10
N HIS A 92 -9.06 -24.24 25.92
CA HIS A 92 -9.36 -24.12 27.35
C HIS A 92 -8.11 -23.91 28.22
N THR A 93 -6.89 -24.09 27.68
CA THR A 93 -5.62 -23.96 28.39
C THR A 93 -4.77 -22.82 27.82
N ILE A 94 -3.90 -22.23 28.64
CA ILE A 94 -2.94 -21.21 28.19
C ILE A 94 -2.02 -21.80 27.11
N LYS A 95 -1.55 -23.05 27.29
CA LYS A 95 -0.73 -23.75 26.31
C LYS A 95 -1.45 -23.87 24.96
N GLY A 96 -2.70 -24.32 24.95
CA GLY A 96 -3.49 -24.44 23.72
C GLY A 96 -3.70 -23.12 23.02
N ARG A 97 -3.93 -22.01 23.75
CA ARG A 97 -4.02 -20.66 23.18
C ARG A 97 -2.71 -20.18 22.56
N LEU A 98 -1.57 -20.48 23.19
CA LEU A 98 -0.26 -20.16 22.63
C LEU A 98 -0.01 -20.97 21.35
N GLU A 99 -0.30 -22.27 21.35
CA GLU A 99 -0.17 -23.13 20.16
C GLU A 99 -1.06 -22.67 19.01
N ALA A 100 -2.30 -22.23 19.30
CA ALA A 100 -3.20 -21.64 18.31
C ALA A 100 -2.61 -20.37 17.63
N CYS A 101 -1.78 -19.61 18.35
CA CYS A 101 -1.11 -18.43 17.82
C CYS A 101 0.17 -18.75 17.02
N VAL A 102 0.73 -19.96 17.14
CA VAL A 102 2.01 -20.30 16.49
C VAL A 102 1.84 -20.68 15.02
N THR A 103 0.97 -21.65 14.72
CA THR A 103 0.77 -22.14 13.37
C THR A 103 -0.47 -21.53 12.76
N PRO A 104 -0.35 -20.69 11.70
CA PRO A 104 -1.49 -20.29 10.89
C PRO A 104 -2.07 -21.50 10.15
N TYR A 105 -3.38 -21.54 9.98
CA TYR A 105 -4.08 -22.59 9.24
C TYR A 105 -5.01 -21.97 8.20
N LEU A 106 -5.14 -22.66 7.08
CA LEU A 106 -6.11 -22.37 6.03
C LEU A 106 -6.87 -23.68 5.74
N TYR A 107 -8.17 -23.69 6.01
CA TYR A 107 -9.06 -24.87 5.87
C TYR A 107 -8.53 -26.10 6.60
N GLY A 108 -8.01 -25.88 7.81
CA GLY A 108 -7.49 -26.98 8.63
C GLY A 108 -6.07 -27.43 8.29
N HIS A 109 -5.46 -26.93 7.21
CA HIS A 109 -4.08 -27.24 6.83
C HIS A 109 -3.11 -26.16 7.29
N PRO A 110 -1.90 -26.52 7.79
CA PRO A 110 -0.88 -25.53 8.14
C PRO A 110 -0.55 -24.63 6.95
N TRP A 111 -0.54 -23.32 7.21
CA TRP A 111 -0.20 -22.30 6.21
C TRP A 111 1.12 -21.62 6.57
N LEU A 112 2.21 -22.03 5.92
CA LEU A 112 3.56 -21.67 6.31
C LEU A 112 4.23 -20.62 5.39
N GLU A 113 3.47 -19.99 4.48
CA GLU A 113 4.01 -19.00 3.53
C GLU A 113 4.39 -17.67 4.15
N LYS A 114 3.77 -17.27 5.26
CA LYS A 114 3.98 -15.96 5.89
C LYS A 114 4.04 -16.06 7.40
N PRO A 115 4.89 -15.21 8.06
CA PRO A 115 4.90 -15.12 9.52
C PRO A 115 3.60 -14.55 10.09
N ALA A 116 3.40 -14.70 11.40
CA ALA A 116 2.10 -14.59 12.04
C ALA A 116 1.64 -13.16 12.39
N LEU A 117 2.45 -12.12 12.26
CA LEU A 117 2.13 -10.77 12.78
C LEU A 117 0.79 -10.23 12.26
N TYR A 118 0.51 -10.38 10.95
CA TYR A 118 -0.76 -9.93 10.39
C TYR A 118 -1.91 -10.71 11.01
N TYR A 119 -1.80 -12.03 11.09
CA TYR A 119 -2.85 -12.93 11.59
C TYR A 119 -3.16 -12.65 13.06
N TRP A 120 -2.15 -12.44 13.91
CA TRP A 120 -2.36 -12.03 15.30
C TRP A 120 -3.17 -10.74 15.42
N ARG A 121 -2.76 -9.72 14.66
CA ARG A 121 -3.42 -8.42 14.71
C ARG A 121 -4.85 -8.48 14.19
N ALA A 122 -5.08 -9.18 13.09
CA ALA A 122 -6.41 -9.39 12.54
C ALA A 122 -7.29 -10.22 13.48
N MET A 123 -6.76 -11.29 14.08
CA MET A 123 -7.44 -12.13 15.07
C MET A 123 -7.95 -11.30 16.26
N PHE A 124 -7.11 -10.45 16.85
CA PHE A 124 -7.54 -9.60 17.97
C PHE A 124 -8.58 -8.57 17.55
N LEU A 125 -8.45 -7.99 16.36
CA LEU A 125 -9.44 -7.05 15.84
C LEU A 125 -10.77 -7.75 15.48
N PHE A 126 -10.74 -8.99 15.02
CA PHE A 126 -11.93 -9.81 14.82
C PHE A 126 -12.62 -10.12 16.16
N LYS A 127 -11.84 -10.36 17.20
CA LYS A 127 -12.39 -10.59 18.54
C LYS A 127 -13.14 -9.38 19.09
N ASP A 128 -12.61 -8.18 18.88
CA ASP A 128 -13.16 -6.94 19.41
C ASP A 128 -14.31 -6.38 18.54
N PHE A 129 -14.19 -6.50 17.22
CA PHE A 129 -15.07 -5.84 16.25
C PHE A 129 -15.90 -6.80 15.39
N GLY A 130 -15.71 -8.11 15.52
CA GLY A 130 -16.33 -9.12 14.66
C GLY A 130 -15.55 -9.34 13.35
N VAL A 131 -15.88 -10.46 12.67
CA VAL A 131 -15.25 -10.87 11.40
C VAL A 131 -15.92 -10.12 10.25
N HIS A 132 -15.29 -9.05 9.80
CA HIS A 132 -15.76 -8.18 8.74
C HIS A 132 -14.62 -7.81 7.79
N ASP A 133 -14.96 -7.38 6.58
CA ASP A 133 -13.99 -6.89 5.58
C ASP A 133 -13.10 -5.78 6.14
N TRP A 134 -13.72 -4.82 6.82
CA TRP A 134 -13.01 -3.67 7.37
C TRP A 134 -12.13 -4.02 8.57
N SER A 135 -12.57 -4.92 9.44
CA SER A 135 -11.76 -5.36 10.59
C SER A 135 -10.54 -6.17 10.15
N ALA A 136 -10.64 -6.93 9.03
CA ALA A 136 -9.50 -7.57 8.39
C ALA A 136 -8.46 -6.56 7.86
N ARG A 137 -8.88 -5.36 7.47
CA ARG A 137 -8.01 -4.30 6.91
C ARG A 137 -7.40 -3.39 7.96
N LEU A 138 -8.00 -3.30 9.16
CA LEU A 138 -7.50 -2.44 10.25
C LEU A 138 -6.03 -2.67 10.64
N PRO A 139 -5.46 -3.88 10.61
CA PRO A 139 -4.03 -4.07 10.85
C PRO A 139 -3.15 -3.20 9.93
N SER A 140 -3.48 -3.12 8.64
CA SER A 140 -2.74 -2.30 7.68
C SER A 140 -3.00 -0.80 7.89
N THR A 141 -4.26 -0.43 8.10
CA THR A 141 -4.68 0.96 8.36
C THR A 141 -3.97 1.55 9.58
N THR A 142 -3.92 0.82 10.68
CA THR A 142 -3.29 1.30 11.93
C THR A 142 -1.78 1.45 11.78
N PHE A 143 -1.07 0.56 11.09
CA PHE A 143 0.35 0.73 10.83
C PHE A 143 0.64 1.89 9.88
N ALA A 144 -0.17 2.10 8.85
CA ALA A 144 -0.06 3.27 7.99
C ALA A 144 -0.24 4.57 8.79
N PHE A 145 -1.26 4.63 9.67
CA PHE A 145 -1.51 5.80 10.51
C PHE A 145 -0.33 6.09 11.45
N ILE A 146 0.23 5.07 12.11
CA ILE A 146 1.39 5.21 12.98
C ILE A 146 2.61 5.70 12.17
N MET A 147 2.88 5.12 11.01
CA MET A 147 3.99 5.52 10.13
C MET A 147 3.86 7.00 9.73
N ILE A 148 2.70 7.42 9.24
CA ILE A 148 2.46 8.81 8.82
C ILE A 148 2.62 9.77 10.01
N GLY A 149 2.08 9.41 11.17
CA GLY A 149 2.24 10.16 12.41
C GLY A 149 3.70 10.31 12.84
N LEU A 150 4.48 9.24 12.76
CA LEU A 150 5.90 9.28 13.10
C LEU A 150 6.73 10.02 12.05
N ILE A 151 6.38 9.97 10.76
CA ILE A 151 6.97 10.84 9.74
C ILE A 151 6.72 12.32 10.08
N TYR A 152 5.46 12.69 10.43
CA TYR A 152 5.13 14.05 10.86
C TYR A 152 5.97 14.49 12.06
N LEU A 153 6.05 13.66 13.12
CA LEU A 153 6.78 13.98 14.34
C LEU A 153 8.31 14.04 14.11
N HIS A 154 8.86 13.09 13.36
CA HIS A 154 10.28 13.05 13.01
C HIS A 154 10.68 14.30 12.22
N MET A 155 9.94 14.62 11.15
CA MET A 155 10.20 15.78 10.32
C MET A 155 10.00 17.09 11.10
N ARG A 156 9.00 17.17 11.97
CA ARG A 156 8.78 18.33 12.84
C ARG A 156 9.93 18.57 13.82
N ARG A 157 10.55 17.48 14.30
CA ARG A 157 11.67 17.55 15.24
C ARG A 157 12.99 17.91 14.53
N PHE A 158 13.29 17.24 13.44
CA PHE A 158 14.61 17.30 12.79
C PHE A 158 14.63 18.18 11.54
N ARG A 159 13.49 18.41 10.89
CA ARG A 159 13.36 19.19 9.64
C ARG A 159 12.11 20.06 9.69
N PRO A 160 12.02 21.03 10.64
CA PRO A 160 10.83 21.84 10.82
C PRO A 160 10.51 22.66 9.54
N GLY A 161 9.20 22.75 9.23
CA GLY A 161 8.69 23.48 8.08
C GLY A 161 8.19 22.58 6.94
N GLY A 162 8.89 21.51 6.60
CA GLY A 162 8.45 20.52 5.61
C GLY A 162 7.63 19.34 6.15
N HIS A 163 7.42 19.29 7.46
CA HIS A 163 6.82 18.13 8.14
C HIS A 163 5.37 17.86 7.74
N LEU A 164 4.54 18.90 7.61
CA LEU A 164 3.16 18.73 7.19
C LEU A 164 3.07 18.35 5.70
N ASP A 165 3.96 18.88 4.84
CA ASP A 165 4.02 18.47 3.44
C ASP A 165 4.39 17.00 3.32
N ALA A 166 5.46 16.54 4.00
CA ALA A 166 5.91 15.16 3.98
C ALA A 166 4.80 14.20 4.46
N ALA A 167 4.14 14.52 5.58
CA ALA A 167 3.09 13.69 6.14
C ALA A 167 1.83 13.62 5.24
N LEU A 168 1.34 14.77 4.75
CA LEU A 168 0.16 14.79 3.88
C LEU A 168 0.42 14.18 2.51
N ILE A 169 1.61 14.37 1.94
CA ILE A 169 2.01 13.69 0.70
C ILE A 169 2.03 12.17 0.93
N THR A 170 2.61 11.71 2.04
CA THR A 170 2.60 10.27 2.36
C THR A 170 1.18 9.73 2.50
N ALA A 171 0.32 10.42 3.26
CA ALA A 171 -1.07 10.01 3.48
C ALA A 171 -1.90 10.00 2.19
N ALA A 172 -1.61 10.92 1.27
CA ALA A 172 -2.36 11.14 0.04
C ALA A 172 -1.79 10.41 -1.20
N CYS A 173 -0.72 9.62 -1.05
CA CYS A 173 -0.22 8.77 -2.13
C CYS A 173 -1.16 7.60 -2.40
N ALA A 174 -1.47 7.35 -3.67
CA ALA A 174 -2.34 6.23 -4.07
C ALA A 174 -1.84 4.87 -3.55
N GLY A 175 -0.53 4.65 -3.55
CA GLY A 175 0.07 3.43 -3.00
C GLY A 175 -0.16 3.28 -1.50
N ILE A 176 -0.02 4.36 -0.71
CA ILE A 176 -0.29 4.31 0.74
C ILE A 176 -1.79 4.11 0.99
N ILE A 177 -2.66 4.86 0.31
CA ILE A 177 -4.12 4.69 0.43
C ILE A 177 -4.52 3.25 0.10
N GLY A 178 -4.06 2.71 -1.03
CA GLY A 178 -4.40 1.35 -1.47
C GLY A 178 -3.93 0.28 -0.48
N PHE A 179 -2.65 0.26 -0.14
CA PHE A 179 -2.09 -0.79 0.74
C PHE A 179 -2.47 -0.63 2.22
N SER A 180 -2.80 0.58 2.69
CA SER A 180 -3.33 0.78 4.04
C SER A 180 -4.75 0.23 4.22
N ARG A 181 -5.47 0.08 3.11
CA ARG A 181 -6.85 -0.43 3.07
C ARG A 181 -6.91 -1.86 2.53
N GLY A 182 -5.79 -2.56 2.51
CA GLY A 182 -5.67 -3.95 2.09
C GLY A 182 -5.42 -4.87 3.28
N ALA A 183 -6.13 -6.01 3.33
CA ALA A 183 -5.89 -7.08 4.29
C ALA A 183 -4.64 -7.88 3.85
N SER A 184 -3.45 -7.30 4.03
CA SER A 184 -2.20 -7.88 3.55
C SER A 184 -1.00 -7.68 4.49
N THR A 185 0.06 -8.43 4.24
CA THR A 185 1.33 -8.32 4.98
C THR A 185 2.22 -7.18 4.51
N ASP A 186 1.89 -6.51 3.39
CA ASP A 186 2.76 -5.51 2.77
C ASP A 186 2.95 -4.27 3.64
N MET A 187 1.84 -3.67 4.11
CA MET A 187 1.90 -2.53 5.01
C MET A 187 2.46 -2.92 6.39
N GLN A 188 2.23 -4.17 6.82
CA GLN A 188 2.78 -4.71 8.07
C GLN A 188 4.32 -4.76 8.05
N MET A 189 4.94 -4.86 6.89
CA MET A 189 6.39 -4.84 6.70
C MET A 189 6.89 -3.42 6.39
N ALA A 190 6.27 -2.72 5.45
CA ALA A 190 6.78 -1.44 4.94
C ALA A 190 6.72 -0.31 5.98
N ALA A 191 5.64 -0.25 6.78
CA ALA A 191 5.49 0.80 7.78
C ALA A 191 6.50 0.66 8.93
N PRO A 192 6.66 -0.51 9.59
CA PRO A 192 7.71 -0.67 10.59
C PRO A 192 9.13 -0.45 10.02
N LEU A 193 9.42 -0.96 8.83
CA LEU A 193 10.72 -0.72 8.20
C LEU A 193 10.99 0.78 8.03
N ALA A 194 9.99 1.55 7.59
CA ALA A 194 10.12 3.00 7.44
C ALA A 194 10.38 3.71 8.77
N ILE A 195 9.67 3.33 9.83
CA ILE A 195 9.86 3.87 11.18
C ILE A 195 11.26 3.54 11.70
N GLY A 196 11.69 2.29 11.55
CA GLY A 196 13.01 1.84 11.96
C GLY A 196 14.15 2.60 11.27
N LEU A 197 14.04 2.82 9.95
CA LEU A 197 15.03 3.57 9.17
C LEU A 197 15.08 5.05 9.57
N LEU A 198 13.95 5.69 9.86
CA LEU A 198 13.92 7.06 10.40
C LEU A 198 14.54 7.13 11.79
N GLY A 199 14.29 6.14 12.66
CA GLY A 199 14.94 6.02 13.98
C GLY A 199 16.45 5.85 13.85
N TRP A 200 16.90 4.96 12.94
CA TRP A 200 18.32 4.80 12.65
C TRP A 200 18.98 6.12 12.20
N TYR A 201 18.31 6.86 11.31
CA TYR A 201 18.83 8.15 10.85
C TYR A 201 18.83 9.20 11.97
N ALA A 202 17.83 9.22 12.86
CA ALA A 202 17.82 10.07 14.05
C ALA A 202 19.01 9.75 15.01
N TRP A 203 19.35 8.45 15.15
CA TRP A 203 20.58 8.06 15.84
C TRP A 203 21.84 8.57 15.15
N TYR A 204 21.90 8.47 13.83
CA TYR A 204 23.05 8.96 13.06
C TYR A 204 23.29 10.46 13.30
N GLU A 205 22.24 11.28 13.35
CA GLU A 205 22.36 12.73 13.60
C GLU A 205 22.65 13.07 15.07
N THR A 206 22.01 12.37 16.01
CA THR A 206 22.04 12.76 17.42
C THR A 206 23.03 11.99 18.26
N ASN A 207 23.56 10.88 17.77
CA ASN A 207 24.34 9.88 18.51
C ASN A 207 23.61 9.29 19.74
N SER A 208 22.32 9.56 19.93
CA SER A 208 21.52 9.03 21.02
C SER A 208 21.13 7.57 20.77
N LYS A 209 21.65 6.66 21.59
CA LYS A 209 21.38 5.21 21.48
C LYS A 209 19.89 4.87 21.65
N PHE A 210 19.08 5.76 22.21
CA PHE A 210 17.64 5.60 22.29
C PHE A 210 17.01 5.32 20.91
N TRP A 211 17.46 6.04 19.88
CA TRP A 211 16.95 5.86 18.53
C TRP A 211 17.40 4.56 17.85
N LEU A 212 18.43 3.88 18.37
CA LEU A 212 18.79 2.55 17.87
C LEU A 212 17.78 1.48 18.28
N TYR A 213 17.03 1.66 19.36
CA TYR A 213 15.93 0.75 19.66
C TYR A 213 14.89 0.69 18.53
N ASP A 214 14.62 1.82 17.87
CA ASP A 214 13.62 1.89 16.80
C ASP A 214 13.98 0.96 15.64
N ILE A 215 15.22 0.98 15.14
CA ILE A 215 15.59 0.11 14.01
C ILE A 215 15.48 -1.37 14.38
N TYR A 216 15.91 -1.78 15.57
CA TYR A 216 15.85 -3.18 15.97
C TYR A 216 14.44 -3.65 16.29
N PHE A 217 13.65 -2.84 17.00
CA PHE A 217 12.27 -3.15 17.33
C PHE A 217 11.40 -3.24 16.07
N PHE A 218 11.44 -2.21 15.23
CA PHE A 218 10.57 -2.14 14.07
C PHE A 218 11.00 -3.08 12.93
N THR A 219 12.30 -3.35 12.76
CA THR A 219 12.71 -4.44 11.84
C THR A 219 12.34 -5.81 12.37
N GLY A 220 12.31 -6.03 13.69
CA GLY A 220 11.77 -7.25 14.31
C GLY A 220 10.29 -7.45 13.96
N LEU A 221 9.46 -6.41 14.12
CA LEU A 221 8.06 -6.45 13.70
C LEU A 221 7.90 -6.71 12.19
N ALA A 222 8.70 -6.04 11.37
CA ALA A 222 8.67 -6.24 9.92
C ALA A 222 9.08 -7.67 9.52
N THR A 223 10.01 -8.29 10.27
CA THR A 223 10.40 -9.70 10.07
C THR A 223 9.26 -10.64 10.44
N LEU A 224 8.55 -10.40 11.53
CA LEU A 224 7.36 -11.15 11.92
C LEU A 224 6.16 -10.94 10.97
N ALA A 225 6.22 -9.91 10.10
CA ALA A 225 5.20 -9.67 9.07
C ALA A 225 5.48 -10.39 7.75
N LYS A 226 6.74 -10.37 7.28
CA LYS A 226 7.07 -10.83 5.90
C LYS A 226 8.41 -11.56 5.79
N GLY A 227 9.06 -11.87 6.91
CA GLY A 227 10.33 -12.57 6.95
C GLY A 227 11.56 -11.68 6.78
N PRO A 228 12.71 -12.27 6.37
CA PRO A 228 14.02 -11.64 6.46
C PRO A 228 14.25 -10.48 5.48
N VAL A 229 13.34 -10.24 4.54
CA VAL A 229 13.48 -9.18 3.51
C VAL A 229 13.61 -7.78 4.12
N ALA A 230 12.94 -7.51 5.24
CA ALA A 230 12.97 -6.20 5.88
C ALA A 230 14.35 -5.87 6.50
N PRO A 231 14.93 -6.69 7.40
CA PRO A 231 16.28 -6.44 7.90
C PRO A 231 17.33 -6.48 6.79
N PHE A 232 17.16 -7.30 5.75
CA PHE A 232 18.04 -7.31 4.59
C PHE A 232 18.03 -5.95 3.85
N LEU A 233 16.85 -5.40 3.54
CA LEU A 233 16.74 -4.09 2.91
C LEU A 233 17.30 -2.97 3.80
N ALA A 234 17.03 -2.99 5.11
CA ALA A 234 17.58 -2.03 6.05
C ALA A 234 19.12 -2.08 6.05
N ALA A 235 19.70 -3.28 6.14
CA ALA A 235 21.15 -3.47 6.09
C ALA A 235 21.75 -2.96 4.75
N LEU A 236 21.12 -3.28 3.63
CA LEU A 236 21.58 -2.85 2.31
C LEU A 236 21.57 -1.32 2.17
N ILE A 237 20.51 -0.65 2.66
CA ILE A 237 20.40 0.82 2.66
C ILE A 237 21.50 1.43 3.54
N ILE A 238 21.70 0.92 4.75
CA ILE A 238 22.70 1.41 5.70
C ILE A 238 24.13 1.20 5.17
N VAL A 239 24.41 0.03 4.58
CA VAL A 239 25.70 -0.28 3.97
C VAL A 239 25.98 0.64 2.77
N ALA A 240 25.00 0.83 1.90
CA ALA A 240 25.14 1.74 0.75
C ALA A 240 25.38 3.18 1.20
N PHE A 241 24.69 3.63 2.25
CA PHE A 241 24.89 4.95 2.84
C PHE A 241 26.30 5.11 3.44
N ALA A 242 26.76 4.12 4.21
CA ALA A 242 28.10 4.10 4.77
C ALA A 242 29.19 4.10 3.68
N ALA A 243 28.97 3.34 2.61
CA ALA A 243 29.89 3.27 1.46
C ALA A 243 29.95 4.60 0.69
N LEU A 244 28.79 5.22 0.40
CA LEU A 244 28.72 6.51 -0.29
C LEU A 244 29.45 7.62 0.48
N ARG A 245 29.33 7.60 1.82
CA ARG A 245 29.95 8.57 2.72
C ARG A 245 31.38 8.18 3.16
N ARG A 246 31.81 6.94 2.88
CA ARG A 246 33.08 6.36 3.36
C ARG A 246 33.18 6.31 4.89
N GLU A 247 32.05 6.17 5.56
CA GLU A 247 31.93 6.15 7.03
C GLU A 247 31.73 4.71 7.56
N TRP A 248 32.64 3.78 7.20
CA TRP A 248 32.52 2.36 7.52
C TRP A 248 32.36 2.07 9.03
N ARG A 249 32.94 2.94 9.88
CA ARG A 249 32.81 2.81 11.34
C ARG A 249 31.35 2.89 11.81
N ILE A 250 30.45 3.47 11.03
CA ILE A 250 29.03 3.56 11.38
C ILE A 250 28.38 2.19 11.40
N LEU A 251 28.85 1.25 10.54
CA LEU A 251 28.34 -0.12 10.51
C LEU A 251 28.61 -0.82 11.84
N LEU A 252 29.85 -0.70 12.36
CA LEU A 252 30.21 -1.28 13.66
C LEU A 252 29.42 -0.64 14.82
N ARG A 253 29.17 0.67 14.73
CA ARG A 253 28.39 1.39 15.76
C ARG A 253 26.89 1.09 15.69
N THR A 254 26.38 0.69 14.52
CA THR A 254 25.02 0.20 14.33
C THR A 254 24.84 -1.17 14.98
N LEU A 255 25.87 -2.04 14.97
CA LEU A 255 25.85 -3.35 15.62
C LEU A 255 25.90 -3.20 17.15
N TRP A 256 24.79 -2.77 17.70
CA TRP A 256 24.63 -2.52 19.11
C TRP A 256 23.96 -3.71 19.81
N TRP A 257 24.71 -4.38 20.70
CA TRP A 257 24.30 -5.65 21.29
C TRP A 257 22.91 -5.63 21.99
N PRO A 258 22.47 -4.56 22.74
CA PRO A 258 21.14 -4.59 23.34
C PRO A 258 20.03 -4.55 22.29
N GLY A 259 20.25 -3.86 21.17
CA GLY A 259 19.33 -3.86 20.04
C GLY A 259 19.26 -5.22 19.35
N ILE A 260 20.42 -5.87 19.15
CA ILE A 260 20.49 -7.22 18.57
C ILE A 260 19.73 -8.22 19.45
N VAL A 261 19.92 -8.15 20.79
CA VAL A 261 19.16 -8.98 21.73
C VAL A 261 17.66 -8.70 21.63
N LEU A 262 17.26 -7.43 21.59
CA LEU A 262 15.85 -7.05 21.41
C LEU A 262 15.25 -7.66 20.15
N TYR A 263 15.94 -7.52 19.00
CA TYR A 263 15.49 -8.07 17.73
C TYR A 263 15.27 -9.58 17.82
N PHE A 264 16.28 -10.32 18.29
CA PHE A 264 16.18 -11.78 18.39
C PHE A 264 15.19 -12.25 19.46
N ALA A 265 15.07 -11.53 20.57
CA ALA A 265 14.05 -11.83 21.58
C ALA A 265 12.61 -11.67 21.04
N MET A 266 12.39 -10.79 20.09
CA MET A 266 11.09 -10.64 19.42
C MET A 266 10.86 -11.69 18.34
N VAL A 267 11.86 -11.99 17.55
CA VAL A 267 11.72 -12.79 16.32
C VAL A 267 11.83 -14.29 16.62
N LEU A 268 12.88 -14.71 17.35
CA LEU A 268 13.18 -16.13 17.54
C LEU A 268 12.08 -16.94 18.23
N PRO A 269 11.35 -16.45 19.25
CA PRO A 269 10.35 -17.26 19.93
C PRO A 269 9.32 -17.85 18.95
N TRP A 270 8.80 -17.04 18.03
CA TRP A 270 7.83 -17.51 17.05
C TRP A 270 8.47 -18.47 16.02
N PHE A 271 9.65 -18.12 15.47
CA PHE A 271 10.33 -18.95 14.47
C PHE A 271 10.74 -20.31 15.01
N ILE A 272 11.19 -20.37 16.27
CA ILE A 272 11.53 -21.63 16.95
C ILE A 272 10.26 -22.46 17.20
N ALA A 273 9.20 -21.82 17.72
CA ALA A 273 7.96 -22.50 18.03
C ALA A 273 7.29 -23.08 16.78
N VAL A 274 7.19 -22.30 15.69
CA VAL A 274 6.59 -22.78 14.43
C VAL A 274 7.42 -23.91 13.80
N GLN A 275 8.76 -23.82 13.84
CA GLN A 275 9.64 -24.89 13.34
C GLN A 275 9.49 -26.16 14.16
N HIS A 276 9.32 -26.04 15.48
CA HIS A 276 9.12 -27.20 16.36
C HIS A 276 7.80 -27.91 16.09
N LEU A 277 6.73 -27.13 15.87
CA LEU A 277 5.41 -27.69 15.57
C LEU A 277 5.25 -28.16 14.11
N ASN A 278 6.00 -27.58 13.20
CA ASN A 278 5.94 -27.86 11.76
C ASN A 278 7.36 -28.09 11.21
N PRO A 279 7.87 -29.31 11.18
CA PRO A 279 9.25 -29.60 10.78
C PRO A 279 9.61 -29.15 9.36
N THR A 280 8.62 -29.04 8.47
CA THR A 280 8.77 -28.58 7.07
C THR A 280 8.91 -27.06 6.93
N PHE A 281 8.62 -26.28 7.99
CA PHE A 281 8.53 -24.82 7.94
C PHE A 281 9.76 -24.15 7.34
N PHE A 282 10.98 -24.55 7.75
CA PHE A 282 12.21 -23.93 7.25
C PHE A 282 12.33 -24.10 5.72
N ARG A 283 12.04 -25.30 5.21
CA ARG A 283 12.09 -25.57 3.78
C ARG A 283 11.05 -24.76 3.03
N GLU A 284 9.79 -24.82 3.44
CA GLU A 284 8.68 -24.14 2.78
C GLU A 284 8.85 -22.61 2.83
N PHE A 285 9.13 -22.05 4.01
CA PHE A 285 9.21 -20.61 4.18
C PHE A 285 10.48 -20.00 3.58
N PHE A 286 11.68 -20.54 3.96
CA PHE A 286 12.93 -19.89 3.55
C PHE A 286 13.36 -20.29 2.14
N LEU A 287 13.27 -21.58 1.77
CA LEU A 287 13.73 -22.02 0.46
C LEU A 287 12.68 -21.77 -0.63
N GLU A 288 11.45 -22.27 -0.47
CA GLU A 288 10.43 -22.21 -1.53
C GLU A 288 9.83 -20.80 -1.65
N HIS A 289 9.33 -20.22 -0.54
CA HIS A 289 8.59 -18.95 -0.59
C HIS A 289 9.45 -17.69 -0.55
N ASN A 290 10.72 -17.74 -0.15
CA ASN A 290 11.61 -16.59 -0.19
C ASN A 290 12.67 -16.70 -1.28
N LEU A 291 13.48 -17.78 -1.29
CA LEU A 291 14.63 -17.89 -2.20
C LEU A 291 14.19 -18.28 -3.63
N GLU A 292 13.42 -19.36 -3.78
CA GLU A 292 12.93 -19.78 -5.11
C GLU A 292 12.04 -18.74 -5.75
N ARG A 293 11.14 -18.11 -4.97
CA ARG A 293 10.28 -17.02 -5.46
C ARG A 293 11.05 -15.84 -6.01
N PHE A 294 12.22 -15.55 -5.45
CA PHE A 294 13.08 -14.47 -5.96
C PHE A 294 13.85 -14.91 -7.22
N ALA A 295 14.34 -16.16 -7.24
CA ALA A 295 15.28 -16.65 -8.23
C ALA A 295 14.62 -17.36 -9.44
N THR A 296 13.37 -17.85 -9.30
CA THR A 296 12.70 -18.65 -10.33
C THR A 296 11.37 -18.04 -10.77
N ASP A 297 10.84 -18.50 -11.89
CA ASP A 297 9.58 -18.10 -12.50
C ASP A 297 8.37 -18.97 -12.08
N ARG A 298 8.55 -19.86 -11.09
CA ARG A 298 7.52 -20.81 -10.59
C ARG A 298 6.15 -20.17 -10.33
N TYR A 299 6.12 -18.87 -9.97
CA TYR A 299 4.89 -18.15 -9.62
C TYR A 299 4.28 -17.35 -10.77
N GLN A 300 4.83 -17.42 -11.99
CA GLN A 300 4.29 -16.80 -13.22
C GLN A 300 3.97 -15.29 -13.13
N HIS A 301 4.66 -14.54 -12.25
CA HIS A 301 4.51 -13.09 -12.10
C HIS A 301 5.65 -12.33 -12.80
N GLN A 302 6.04 -12.81 -13.99
CA GLN A 302 7.08 -12.16 -14.79
C GLN A 302 6.61 -10.80 -15.28
N GLN A 303 7.43 -9.78 -15.03
CA GLN A 303 7.21 -8.43 -15.49
C GLN A 303 8.54 -7.85 -16.02
N PRO A 304 8.49 -6.89 -16.98
CA PRO A 304 9.69 -6.30 -17.53
C PRO A 304 10.52 -5.59 -16.46
N PHE A 305 11.82 -5.39 -16.71
CA PHE A 305 12.75 -4.77 -15.77
C PHE A 305 12.28 -3.37 -15.31
N TRP A 306 11.70 -2.58 -16.19
CA TRP A 306 11.21 -1.22 -15.92
C TRP A 306 9.85 -1.17 -15.21
N TYR A 307 9.23 -2.31 -14.93
CA TYR A 307 7.90 -2.42 -14.31
C TYR A 307 7.72 -1.50 -13.08
N TYR A 308 8.70 -1.50 -12.19
CA TYR A 308 8.60 -0.70 -10.96
C TYR A 308 8.68 0.80 -11.18
N LEU A 309 9.22 1.30 -12.29
CA LEU A 309 9.16 2.73 -12.61
C LEU A 309 7.70 3.18 -12.81
N VAL A 310 6.90 2.37 -13.51
CA VAL A 310 5.48 2.63 -13.70
C VAL A 310 4.72 2.49 -12.38
N VAL A 311 5.00 1.41 -11.63
CA VAL A 311 4.32 1.17 -10.35
C VAL A 311 4.59 2.30 -9.35
N VAL A 312 5.82 2.80 -9.25
CA VAL A 312 6.18 3.95 -8.38
C VAL A 312 5.45 5.21 -8.86
N ALA A 313 5.42 5.47 -10.17
CA ALA A 313 4.72 6.63 -10.71
C ALA A 313 3.22 6.59 -10.38
N LEU A 314 2.57 5.43 -10.50
CA LEU A 314 1.17 5.23 -10.12
C LEU A 314 0.98 5.30 -8.59
N ALA A 315 1.85 4.67 -7.82
CA ALA A 315 1.77 4.67 -6.36
C ALA A 315 1.95 6.07 -5.75
N MET A 316 2.75 6.93 -6.40
CA MET A 316 2.94 8.32 -5.97
C MET A 316 1.84 9.28 -6.45
N MET A 317 0.87 8.85 -7.26
CA MET A 317 -0.23 9.74 -7.67
C MET A 317 -0.98 10.30 -6.44
N PRO A 318 -1.40 11.59 -6.52
CA PRO A 318 -1.24 12.57 -7.60
C PRO A 318 0.12 13.29 -7.60
N TRP A 319 1.03 12.97 -6.70
CA TRP A 319 2.29 13.66 -6.47
C TRP A 319 3.41 13.26 -7.45
N SER A 320 3.16 12.36 -8.41
CA SER A 320 4.18 11.72 -9.24
C SER A 320 5.12 12.71 -9.96
N VAL A 321 4.59 13.82 -10.48
CA VAL A 321 5.41 14.85 -11.15
C VAL A 321 6.35 15.55 -10.16
N LEU A 322 5.83 15.93 -9.00
CA LEU A 322 6.61 16.56 -7.94
C LEU A 322 7.61 15.59 -7.32
N ALA A 323 7.21 14.34 -7.14
CA ALA A 323 8.05 13.26 -6.63
C ALA A 323 9.23 12.96 -7.56
N ALA A 324 8.99 12.85 -8.85
CA ALA A 324 10.04 12.67 -9.85
C ALA A 324 11.04 13.84 -9.82
N ARG A 325 10.54 15.09 -9.76
CA ARG A 325 11.41 16.27 -9.68
C ARG A 325 12.20 16.32 -8.36
N ALA A 326 11.57 15.99 -7.23
CA ALA A 326 12.22 15.95 -5.93
C ALA A 326 13.31 14.86 -5.88
N LEU A 327 13.04 13.69 -6.45
CA LEU A 327 14.03 12.61 -6.53
C LEU A 327 15.22 13.00 -7.40
N ILE A 328 14.98 13.61 -8.56
CA ILE A 328 16.05 14.13 -9.44
C ILE A 328 16.89 15.19 -8.71
N ASP A 329 16.26 16.14 -8.01
CA ASP A 329 16.94 17.16 -7.20
C ASP A 329 17.79 16.51 -6.09
N GLY A 330 17.25 15.52 -5.39
CA GLY A 330 17.96 14.75 -4.37
C GLY A 330 19.18 14.01 -4.94
N ILE A 331 19.04 13.34 -6.08
CA ILE A 331 20.14 12.64 -6.77
C ILE A 331 21.22 13.65 -7.20
N GLN A 332 20.83 14.77 -7.82
CA GLN A 332 21.79 15.80 -8.27
C GLN A 332 22.60 16.36 -7.09
N LYS A 333 21.94 16.63 -5.96
CA LYS A 333 22.61 17.08 -4.72
C LYS A 333 23.56 16.02 -4.18
N SER A 334 23.10 14.77 -4.09
CA SER A 334 23.94 13.65 -3.62
C SER A 334 25.20 13.48 -4.48
N ILE A 335 25.07 13.60 -5.81
CA ILE A 335 26.21 13.53 -6.73
C ILE A 335 27.14 14.74 -6.55
N ALA A 336 26.60 15.95 -6.39
CA ALA A 336 27.39 17.15 -6.19
C ALA A 336 28.21 17.07 -4.89
N GLU A 337 27.59 16.65 -3.79
CA GLU A 337 28.28 16.46 -2.51
C GLU A 337 29.32 15.34 -2.56
N TRP A 338 29.01 14.23 -3.24
CA TRP A 338 29.98 13.16 -3.44
C TRP A 338 31.20 13.61 -4.23
N ARG A 339 31.02 14.44 -5.29
CA ARG A 339 32.13 15.04 -6.07
C ARG A 339 32.97 15.97 -5.21
N LEU A 340 32.35 16.82 -4.41
CA LEU A 340 33.01 17.74 -3.49
C LEU A 340 33.86 16.98 -2.46
N ARG A 341 33.33 15.91 -1.85
CA ARG A 341 34.08 15.06 -0.92
C ARG A 341 35.28 14.39 -1.56
N ARG A 342 35.21 14.00 -2.83
CA ARG A 342 36.34 13.47 -3.59
C ARG A 342 37.43 14.50 -3.90
N SER A 343 37.04 15.73 -4.23
CA SER A 343 37.96 16.79 -4.63
C SER A 343 38.75 17.39 -3.47
N CYS A 344 38.16 17.44 -2.27
CA CYS A 344 38.74 18.18 -1.15
C CYS A 344 39.64 17.35 -0.23
N ASN A 345 39.95 16.07 -0.52
CA ASN A 345 40.61 15.16 0.46
C ASN A 345 40.07 15.31 1.88
N ALA A 346 38.78 15.64 2.01
CA ALA A 346 38.13 15.91 3.27
C ALA A 346 38.28 14.72 4.23
N ARG A 347 38.77 14.99 5.43
CA ARG A 347 38.91 13.97 6.48
C ARG A 347 37.56 13.26 6.67
N PRO A 348 37.56 11.92 6.75
CA PRO A 348 36.35 11.18 7.06
C PRO A 348 35.69 11.77 8.32
N GLY A 349 34.41 12.13 8.26
CA GLY A 349 33.66 12.69 9.39
C GLY A 349 33.55 14.22 9.44
N ALA A 350 34.09 14.97 8.48
CA ALA A 350 34.02 16.45 8.46
C ALA A 350 32.71 17.01 7.88
N SER A 351 31.82 16.18 7.32
CA SER A 351 30.53 16.61 6.78
C SER A 351 29.51 16.85 7.88
N GLN A 352 28.77 17.97 7.79
CA GLN A 352 27.70 18.26 8.75
C GLN A 352 26.57 17.22 8.63
N PRO A 353 26.03 16.70 9.74
CA PRO A 353 24.99 15.67 9.74
C PRO A 353 23.73 16.05 8.92
N GLY A 354 23.39 17.33 8.89
CA GLY A 354 22.21 17.83 8.19
C GLY A 354 22.21 17.62 6.66
N ASP A 355 23.38 17.54 6.05
CA ASP A 355 23.52 17.41 4.59
C ASP A 355 23.39 15.95 4.11
N ALA A 356 23.38 15.00 5.04
CA ALA A 356 23.31 13.58 4.74
C ALA A 356 21.87 13.05 4.51
N PHE A 357 20.85 13.78 4.96
CA PHE A 357 19.48 13.29 4.92
C PHE A 357 18.93 13.08 3.50
N PRO A 358 19.11 13.99 2.54
CA PRO A 358 18.69 13.75 1.17
C PRO A 358 19.40 12.54 0.54
N GLU A 359 20.69 12.34 0.81
CA GLU A 359 21.45 11.18 0.34
C GLU A 359 20.86 9.87 0.89
N PHE A 360 20.58 9.84 2.18
CA PHE A 360 19.96 8.69 2.85
C PHE A 360 18.58 8.38 2.24
N LEU A 361 17.73 9.38 2.05
CA LEU A 361 16.41 9.22 1.46
C LEU A 361 16.47 8.73 0.01
N VAL A 362 17.42 9.23 -0.79
CA VAL A 362 17.63 8.78 -2.17
C VAL A 362 18.03 7.30 -2.21
N LEU A 363 18.98 6.89 -1.37
CA LEU A 363 19.40 5.49 -1.29
C LEU A 363 18.26 4.60 -0.84
N TRP A 364 17.54 5.01 0.21
CA TRP A 364 16.38 4.28 0.70
C TRP A 364 15.26 4.19 -0.36
N ALA A 365 15.03 5.24 -1.15
CA ALA A 365 14.05 5.22 -2.24
C ALA A 365 14.45 4.25 -3.37
N LEU A 366 15.72 4.29 -3.79
CA LEU A 366 16.17 3.57 -4.99
C LEU A 366 16.50 2.10 -4.72
N ILE A 367 17.06 1.77 -3.56
CA ILE A 367 17.52 0.40 -3.28
C ILE A 367 16.41 -0.65 -3.37
N PRO A 368 15.21 -0.48 -2.75
CA PRO A 368 14.14 -1.47 -2.92
C PRO A 368 13.68 -1.59 -4.38
N ILE A 369 13.59 -0.47 -5.12
CA ILE A 369 13.20 -0.47 -6.53
C ILE A 369 14.20 -1.30 -7.34
N VAL A 370 15.49 -1.02 -7.20
CA VAL A 370 16.55 -1.72 -7.93
C VAL A 370 16.58 -3.20 -7.54
N PHE A 371 16.57 -3.49 -6.24
CA PHE A 371 16.61 -4.86 -5.73
C PHE A 371 15.47 -5.72 -6.30
N PHE A 372 14.23 -5.25 -6.21
CA PHE A 372 13.10 -6.01 -6.71
C PHE A 372 12.98 -6.01 -8.24
N SER A 373 13.61 -5.06 -8.96
CA SER A 373 13.68 -5.11 -10.42
C SER A 373 14.46 -6.33 -10.94
N PHE A 374 15.39 -6.85 -10.14
CA PHE A 374 16.11 -8.11 -10.45
C PHE A 374 15.34 -9.37 -10.08
N SER A 375 14.26 -9.28 -9.29
CA SER A 375 13.43 -10.44 -8.95
C SER A 375 12.68 -10.98 -10.18
N GLN A 376 12.57 -12.29 -10.32
CA GLN A 376 11.78 -12.92 -11.38
C GLN A 376 10.27 -12.75 -11.13
N SER A 377 9.83 -12.83 -9.87
CA SER A 377 8.44 -12.57 -9.50
C SER A 377 8.28 -11.13 -9.00
N LYS A 378 7.46 -10.34 -9.69
CA LYS A 378 7.25 -8.91 -9.40
C LYS A 378 5.79 -8.62 -9.03
N LEU A 379 5.59 -8.11 -7.81
CA LEU A 379 4.28 -7.64 -7.33
C LEU A 379 4.34 -6.14 -6.97
N PRO A 380 3.24 -5.38 -7.16
CA PRO A 380 3.22 -3.94 -6.86
C PRO A 380 3.60 -3.59 -5.42
N GLY A 381 3.24 -4.43 -4.44
CA GLY A 381 3.52 -4.21 -3.02
C GLY A 381 5.00 -4.25 -2.64
N TYR A 382 5.88 -4.79 -3.49
CA TYR A 382 7.31 -4.91 -3.17
C TYR A 382 8.02 -3.56 -3.08
N ILE A 383 7.55 -2.53 -3.82
CA ILE A 383 8.16 -1.19 -3.77
C ILE A 383 7.53 -0.28 -2.71
N LEU A 384 6.57 -0.77 -1.94
CA LEU A 384 5.94 0.03 -0.89
C LEU A 384 6.95 0.67 0.08
N PRO A 385 8.08 0.01 0.46
CA PRO A 385 9.13 0.62 1.26
C PRO A 385 9.80 1.85 0.64
N SER A 386 9.71 2.06 -0.68
CA SER A 386 10.28 3.22 -1.37
C SER A 386 9.38 4.46 -1.33
N ILE A 387 8.08 4.30 -1.04
CA ILE A 387 7.12 5.41 -1.06
C ILE A 387 7.37 6.44 0.05
N PRO A 388 7.60 6.06 1.34
CA PRO A 388 7.86 7.02 2.40
C PRO A 388 9.06 7.95 2.12
N PRO A 389 10.25 7.48 1.74
CA PRO A 389 11.38 8.36 1.48
C PRO A 389 11.14 9.29 0.28
N ILE A 390 10.44 8.84 -0.77
CA ILE A 390 10.07 9.68 -1.91
C ILE A 390 9.10 10.77 -1.46
N ALA A 391 8.11 10.45 -0.63
CA ALA A 391 7.17 11.43 -0.10
C ALA A 391 7.85 12.47 0.80
N ILE A 392 8.79 12.05 1.65
CA ILE A 392 9.60 12.94 2.49
C ILE A 392 10.47 13.86 1.64
N LEU A 393 11.17 13.34 0.62
CA LEU A 393 11.94 14.13 -0.34
C LEU A 393 11.06 15.17 -1.05
N THR A 394 9.84 14.78 -1.43
CA THR A 394 8.88 15.67 -2.09
C THR A 394 8.43 16.80 -1.16
N GLY A 395 8.16 16.48 0.11
CA GLY A 395 7.80 17.49 1.12
C GLY A 395 8.94 18.47 1.39
N ASP A 396 10.17 17.99 1.52
CA ASP A 396 11.36 18.83 1.68
C ASP A 396 11.62 19.70 0.43
N TYR A 397 11.47 19.14 -0.77
CA TYR A 397 11.58 19.88 -2.02
C TYR A 397 10.56 21.03 -2.09
N LEU A 398 9.28 20.75 -1.80
CA LEU A 398 8.23 21.78 -1.79
C LEU A 398 8.49 22.86 -0.74
N PHE A 399 8.98 22.47 0.44
CA PHE A 399 9.34 23.44 1.47
C PHE A 399 10.43 24.41 0.99
N ARG A 400 11.49 23.88 0.37
CA ARG A 400 12.57 24.72 -0.21
C ARG A 400 12.06 25.62 -1.35
N CYS A 401 11.15 25.13 -2.17
CA CYS A 401 10.56 25.92 -3.25
C CYS A 401 9.68 27.10 -2.75
N ARG A 402 9.31 27.15 -1.46
CA ARG A 402 8.56 28.31 -0.93
C ARG A 402 9.34 29.60 -1.00
N SER A 403 10.66 29.56 -0.88
CA SER A 403 11.55 30.71 -0.98
C SER A 403 12.06 30.95 -2.41
N SER A 404 12.37 29.88 -3.14
CA SER A 404 12.95 29.96 -4.49
C SER A 404 11.93 30.01 -5.64
N GLY A 405 10.65 29.73 -5.33
CA GLY A 405 9.59 29.56 -6.32
C GLY A 405 9.59 28.15 -6.95
N LEU A 406 8.41 27.65 -7.31
CA LEU A 406 8.25 26.42 -8.07
C LEU A 406 8.19 26.75 -9.57
N ASN A 407 8.91 25.98 -10.38
CA ASN A 407 8.84 26.13 -11.82
C ASN A 407 7.39 25.99 -12.31
N ARG A 408 6.93 26.96 -13.10
CA ARG A 408 5.56 27.05 -13.63
C ARG A 408 5.13 25.79 -14.40
N TRP A 409 6.05 25.16 -15.12
CA TRP A 409 5.76 23.96 -15.89
C TRP A 409 5.55 22.74 -15.00
N ILE A 410 6.29 22.62 -13.89
CA ILE A 410 6.10 21.56 -12.89
C ILE A 410 4.74 21.72 -12.21
N LEU A 411 4.38 22.95 -11.82
CA LEU A 411 3.06 23.23 -11.24
C LEU A 411 1.95 22.91 -12.24
N LEU A 412 2.09 23.33 -13.49
CA LEU A 412 1.12 23.04 -14.54
C LEU A 412 0.97 21.54 -14.78
N SER A 413 2.09 20.82 -14.93
CA SER A 413 2.08 19.37 -15.14
C SER A 413 1.44 18.62 -13.97
N HIS A 414 1.70 19.04 -12.73
CA HIS A 414 1.05 18.46 -11.55
C HIS A 414 -0.47 18.73 -11.56
N SER A 415 -0.88 19.96 -11.87
CA SER A 415 -2.31 20.32 -11.94
C SER A 415 -3.03 19.53 -13.04
N VAL A 416 -2.42 19.42 -14.22
CA VAL A 416 -2.95 18.62 -15.34
C VAL A 416 -3.06 17.14 -14.97
N LEU A 417 -2.06 16.58 -14.27
CA LEU A 417 -2.12 15.21 -13.77
C LEU A 417 -3.32 15.01 -12.82
N CYS A 418 -3.59 15.94 -11.92
CA CYS A 418 -4.77 15.91 -11.06
C CYS A 418 -6.08 15.97 -11.88
N GLY A 419 -6.12 16.77 -12.93
CA GLY A 419 -7.25 16.82 -13.87
C GLY A 419 -7.46 15.51 -14.61
N ILE A 420 -6.39 14.91 -15.13
CA ILE A 420 -6.44 13.58 -15.79
C ILE A 420 -6.93 12.51 -14.82
N MET A 421 -6.43 12.52 -13.59
CA MET A 421 -6.87 11.59 -12.55
C MET A 421 -8.35 11.79 -12.21
N THR A 422 -8.82 13.04 -12.12
CA THR A 422 -10.23 13.37 -11.92
C THR A 422 -11.08 12.79 -13.05
N MET A 423 -10.68 13.02 -14.31
CA MET A 423 -11.35 12.45 -15.48
C MET A 423 -11.39 10.92 -15.45
N ALA A 424 -10.26 10.27 -15.14
CA ALA A 424 -10.18 8.82 -15.07
C ALA A 424 -11.13 8.23 -14.01
N VAL A 425 -11.22 8.87 -12.82
CA VAL A 425 -12.14 8.43 -11.76
C VAL A 425 -13.61 8.65 -12.16
N LEU A 426 -13.95 9.76 -12.79
CA LEU A 426 -15.32 10.05 -13.26
C LEU A 426 -15.75 9.08 -14.37
N LEU A 427 -14.82 8.68 -15.23
CA LEU A 427 -15.08 7.71 -16.30
C LEU A 427 -15.05 6.24 -15.82
N LEU A 428 -14.45 5.96 -14.65
CA LEU A 428 -14.27 4.59 -14.15
C LEU A 428 -15.54 3.73 -14.16
N PRO A 429 -16.72 4.22 -13.72
CA PRO A 429 -17.95 3.42 -13.75
C PRO A 429 -18.35 2.93 -15.14
N ARG A 430 -17.98 3.68 -16.18
CA ARG A 430 -18.33 3.36 -17.58
C ARG A 430 -17.45 2.26 -18.18
N PHE A 431 -16.20 2.17 -17.70
CA PHE A 431 -15.26 1.14 -18.16
C PHE A 431 -15.33 -0.16 -17.37
N VAL A 432 -15.71 -0.08 -16.09
CA VAL A 432 -15.78 -1.22 -15.20
C VAL A 432 -17.14 -1.92 -15.28
N ALA A 433 -18.23 -1.15 -15.45
CA ALA A 433 -19.55 -1.75 -15.67
C ALA A 433 -19.51 -2.58 -16.96
N PRO A 434 -19.75 -3.92 -16.90
CA PRO A 434 -19.99 -4.66 -18.12
C PRO A 434 -21.19 -4.01 -18.83
N PRO A 435 -21.28 -4.05 -20.17
CA PRO A 435 -22.51 -3.72 -20.86
C PRO A 435 -23.56 -4.74 -20.39
N ILE A 436 -24.29 -4.41 -19.32
CA ILE A 436 -25.37 -5.25 -18.82
C ILE A 436 -26.46 -5.16 -19.87
N VAL A 437 -26.50 -6.14 -20.71
CA VAL A 437 -27.63 -6.41 -21.60
C VAL A 437 -28.75 -6.97 -20.73
N SER A 438 -29.36 -6.12 -19.91
CA SER A 438 -30.68 -6.43 -19.37
C SER A 438 -31.66 -6.24 -20.52
N ASN A 439 -32.22 -7.32 -21.01
CA ASN A 439 -33.26 -7.36 -22.03
C ASN A 439 -32.87 -6.80 -23.43
N GLY A 440 -31.65 -7.02 -23.87
CA GLY A 440 -31.24 -6.63 -25.25
C GLY A 440 -31.01 -5.14 -25.49
N ALA A 441 -31.09 -4.31 -24.45
CA ALA A 441 -30.79 -2.89 -24.57
C ALA A 441 -29.29 -2.63 -24.39
N ALA A 442 -28.61 -2.10 -25.38
CA ALA A 442 -27.23 -1.63 -25.27
C ALA A 442 -27.12 -0.60 -24.15
N ALA A 443 -25.96 -0.60 -23.42
CA ALA A 443 -25.66 0.44 -22.46
C ALA A 443 -25.92 1.83 -23.09
N PRO A 444 -26.61 2.76 -22.39
CA PRO A 444 -26.92 4.06 -22.96
C PRO A 444 -25.65 4.75 -23.43
N PRO A 445 -25.61 5.31 -24.65
CA PRO A 445 -24.44 5.98 -25.17
C PRO A 445 -24.04 7.12 -24.24
N LEU A 446 -22.74 7.43 -24.19
CA LEU A 446 -22.23 8.58 -23.45
C LEU A 446 -23.03 9.82 -23.85
N SER A 447 -23.85 10.36 -22.95
CA SER A 447 -24.53 11.61 -23.25
C SER A 447 -23.48 12.72 -23.34
N ALA A 448 -23.57 13.57 -24.33
CA ALA A 448 -22.67 14.71 -24.50
C ALA A 448 -22.64 15.59 -23.23
N HIS A 449 -23.78 15.74 -22.57
CA HIS A 449 -23.89 16.49 -21.32
C HIS A 449 -23.07 15.89 -20.17
N ALA A 450 -23.07 14.55 -20.02
CA ALA A 450 -22.26 13.89 -18.99
C ALA A 450 -20.76 14.04 -19.27
N LEU A 451 -20.33 13.94 -20.54
CA LEU A 451 -18.93 14.16 -20.92
C LEU A 451 -18.49 15.62 -20.69
N ILE A 452 -19.35 16.58 -21.01
CA ILE A 452 -19.08 18.01 -20.74
C ILE A 452 -18.95 18.27 -19.23
N ALA A 453 -19.81 17.65 -18.40
CA ALA A 453 -19.73 17.78 -16.94
C ALA A 453 -18.43 17.20 -16.40
N ASP A 454 -18.00 16.01 -16.88
CA ASP A 454 -16.75 15.36 -16.47
C ASP A 454 -15.52 16.19 -16.89
N LEU A 455 -15.53 16.75 -18.10
CA LEU A 455 -14.50 17.68 -18.59
C LEU A 455 -14.47 18.95 -17.75
N GLY A 456 -15.64 19.52 -17.42
CA GLY A 456 -15.78 20.71 -16.55
C GLY A 456 -15.21 20.46 -15.15
N ALA A 457 -15.52 19.32 -14.54
CA ALA A 457 -14.98 18.94 -13.23
C ALA A 457 -13.45 18.73 -13.26
N SER A 458 -12.94 18.10 -14.33
CA SER A 458 -11.50 17.88 -14.51
C SER A 458 -10.75 19.20 -14.70
N LEU A 459 -11.27 20.09 -15.54
CA LEU A 459 -10.73 21.45 -15.71
C LEU A 459 -10.85 22.26 -14.43
N GLY A 460 -11.95 22.13 -13.69
CA GLY A 460 -12.16 22.74 -12.39
C GLY A 460 -11.09 22.33 -11.37
N ALA A 461 -10.70 21.05 -11.33
CA ALA A 461 -9.61 20.59 -10.48
C ALA A 461 -8.26 21.22 -10.85
N VAL A 462 -7.95 21.32 -12.15
CA VAL A 462 -6.74 22.02 -12.64
C VAL A 462 -6.73 23.47 -12.21
N LEU A 463 -7.84 24.19 -12.48
CA LEU A 463 -7.97 25.61 -12.16
C LEU A 463 -7.92 25.86 -10.65
N LEU A 464 -8.57 25.03 -9.85
CA LEU A 464 -8.55 25.13 -8.38
C LEU A 464 -7.11 25.09 -7.84
N ILE A 465 -6.31 24.11 -8.28
CA ILE A 465 -4.93 23.97 -7.84
C ILE A 465 -4.10 25.19 -8.27
N LEU A 466 -4.23 25.62 -9.52
CA LEU A 466 -3.48 26.77 -10.05
C LEU A 466 -3.86 28.08 -9.34
N LEU A 467 -5.15 28.35 -9.16
CA LEU A 467 -5.64 29.59 -8.54
C LEU A 467 -5.27 29.64 -7.05
N ILE A 468 -5.47 28.54 -6.30
CA ILE A 468 -5.11 28.49 -4.88
C ILE A 468 -3.60 28.65 -4.71
N THR A 469 -2.80 27.99 -5.54
CA THR A 469 -1.34 28.07 -5.42
C THR A 469 -0.80 29.44 -5.78
N ARG A 470 -1.36 30.09 -6.82
CA ARG A 470 -0.94 31.43 -7.23
C ARG A 470 -1.46 32.53 -6.27
N GLY A 471 -2.71 32.44 -5.81
CA GLY A 471 -3.33 33.44 -4.95
C GLY A 471 -2.86 33.37 -3.49
N PHE A 472 -2.64 32.17 -2.96
CA PHE A 472 -2.35 31.93 -1.53
C PHE A 472 -0.97 31.33 -1.26
N GLY A 473 -0.15 31.17 -2.29
CA GLY A 473 1.21 30.66 -2.21
C GLY A 473 1.35 29.14 -2.19
N LEU A 474 2.58 28.68 -2.44
CA LEU A 474 2.93 27.26 -2.63
C LEU A 474 2.60 26.39 -1.39
N ALA A 475 2.58 26.97 -0.19
CA ALA A 475 2.19 26.24 1.02
C ALA A 475 0.74 25.70 0.97
N ARG A 476 -0.11 26.22 0.09
CA ARG A 476 -1.50 25.79 -0.09
C ARG A 476 -1.66 24.69 -1.16
N LEU A 477 -0.62 24.42 -1.96
CA LEU A 477 -0.65 23.38 -3.00
C LEU A 477 -1.09 22.03 -2.42
N ARG A 478 -0.51 21.62 -1.29
CA ARG A 478 -0.87 20.36 -0.62
C ARG A 478 -2.37 20.31 -0.25
N LEU A 479 -2.92 21.41 0.26
CA LEU A 479 -4.33 21.46 0.66
C LEU A 479 -5.24 21.37 -0.57
N ALA A 480 -4.92 22.10 -1.64
CA ALA A 480 -5.67 22.05 -2.88
C ALA A 480 -5.68 20.63 -3.47
N THR A 481 -4.51 19.99 -3.54
CA THR A 481 -4.39 18.62 -4.05
C THR A 481 -5.13 17.61 -3.16
N CYS A 482 -4.97 17.70 -1.84
CA CYS A 482 -5.70 16.81 -0.91
C CYS A 482 -7.22 17.04 -0.99
N SER A 483 -7.69 18.27 -1.20
CA SER A 483 -9.13 18.57 -1.37
C SER A 483 -9.70 17.93 -2.65
N VAL A 484 -8.94 17.94 -3.75
CA VAL A 484 -9.33 17.21 -4.97
C VAL A 484 -9.46 15.72 -4.68
N LEU A 485 -8.51 15.12 -3.96
CA LEU A 485 -8.60 13.70 -3.58
C LEU A 485 -9.79 13.41 -2.66
N VAL A 486 -10.08 14.29 -1.69
CA VAL A 486 -11.28 14.17 -0.85
C VAL A 486 -12.53 14.15 -1.73
N ALA A 487 -12.64 15.09 -2.68
CA ALA A 487 -13.79 15.14 -3.60
C ALA A 487 -13.93 13.86 -4.43
N LEU A 488 -12.81 13.30 -4.91
CA LEU A 488 -12.81 12.02 -5.64
C LEU A 488 -13.21 10.83 -4.76
N MET A 489 -12.75 10.78 -3.53
CA MET A 489 -13.16 9.73 -2.59
C MET A 489 -14.64 9.86 -2.22
N LEU A 490 -15.13 11.08 -2.02
CA LEU A 490 -16.55 11.34 -1.82
C LEU A 490 -17.39 10.90 -3.04
N PHE A 491 -16.88 11.08 -4.24
CA PHE A 491 -17.52 10.59 -5.46
C PHE A 491 -17.56 9.05 -5.52
N ILE A 492 -16.47 8.37 -5.14
CA ILE A 492 -16.38 6.89 -5.18
C ILE A 492 -17.27 6.25 -4.12
N TYR A 493 -17.20 6.72 -2.88
CA TYR A 493 -17.84 6.11 -1.71
C TYR A 493 -19.20 6.73 -1.36
N GLY A 494 -19.50 7.94 -1.86
CA GLY A 494 -20.75 8.67 -1.55
C GLY A 494 -20.66 9.56 -0.31
N ILE A 495 -21.59 10.49 -0.19
CA ILE A 495 -21.68 11.45 0.94
C ILE A 495 -22.65 10.95 2.04
N GLY A 496 -23.38 9.86 1.78
CA GLY A 496 -24.57 9.44 2.49
C GLY A 496 -24.57 9.44 4.02
N PRO A 497 -23.65 8.76 4.73
CA PRO A 497 -23.79 8.58 6.18
C PRO A 497 -23.48 9.82 7.03
N ILE A 498 -22.66 10.76 6.53
CA ILE A 498 -22.20 11.92 7.32
C ILE A 498 -23.32 12.95 7.53
N PHE A 499 -24.25 13.06 6.59
CA PHE A 499 -25.26 14.12 6.60
C PHE A 499 -26.71 13.64 6.64
N SER A 500 -26.98 12.36 6.86
CA SER A 500 -28.33 11.76 6.78
C SER A 500 -29.08 12.12 5.48
N ILE A 501 -28.35 12.47 4.42
CA ILE A 501 -28.89 12.78 3.11
C ILE A 501 -29.16 11.45 2.40
N PRO A 502 -30.36 11.23 1.84
CA PRO A 502 -30.61 10.04 1.05
C PRO A 502 -29.56 9.94 -0.06
N PRO A 503 -28.97 8.76 -0.27
CA PRO A 503 -27.86 8.59 -1.18
C PRO A 503 -28.25 9.06 -2.58
N VAL A 504 -27.52 10.01 -3.12
CA VAL A 504 -27.66 10.37 -4.54
C VAL A 504 -27.37 9.11 -5.35
N SER A 505 -28.35 8.67 -6.13
CA SER A 505 -28.39 7.34 -6.79
C SER A 505 -27.18 6.99 -7.67
N ALA A 506 -26.36 7.99 -8.05
CA ALA A 506 -25.17 7.80 -8.86
C ALA A 506 -23.93 7.36 -8.05
N THR A 507 -23.77 7.80 -6.79
CA THR A 507 -22.60 7.55 -5.96
C THR A 507 -22.59 6.15 -5.33
N LYS A 508 -23.73 5.59 -4.98
CA LYS A 508 -23.82 4.17 -4.63
C LYS A 508 -23.41 3.24 -5.77
N ARG A 509 -23.43 3.72 -7.00
CA ARG A 509 -23.13 2.89 -8.18
C ARG A 509 -21.65 2.58 -8.34
N VAL A 510 -20.72 3.49 -8.04
CA VAL A 510 -19.29 3.24 -8.30
C VAL A 510 -18.75 2.16 -7.39
N ILE A 511 -18.87 2.33 -6.09
CA ILE A 511 -18.37 1.31 -5.14
C ILE A 511 -19.12 -0.01 -5.28
N HIS A 512 -20.43 0.02 -5.54
CA HIS A 512 -21.22 -1.18 -5.76
C HIS A 512 -20.82 -1.92 -7.04
N ILE A 513 -20.56 -1.20 -8.14
CA ILE A 513 -20.05 -1.79 -9.38
C ILE A 513 -18.67 -2.43 -9.16
N LEU A 514 -17.79 -1.73 -8.45
CA LEU A 514 -16.47 -2.26 -8.12
C LEU A 514 -16.57 -3.52 -7.24
N ASP A 515 -17.46 -3.51 -6.26
CA ASP A 515 -17.69 -4.65 -5.37
C ASP A 515 -18.21 -5.86 -6.15
N ARG A 516 -19.21 -5.70 -7.01
CA ARG A 516 -19.73 -6.77 -7.87
C ARG A 516 -18.70 -7.31 -8.86
N THR A 517 -17.75 -6.49 -9.29
CA THR A 517 -16.75 -6.87 -10.32
C THR A 517 -15.51 -7.52 -9.71
N TYR A 518 -15.09 -7.09 -8.51
CA TYR A 518 -13.79 -7.47 -7.95
C TYR A 518 -13.86 -8.21 -6.62
N SER A 519 -15.03 -8.27 -5.95
CA SER A 519 -15.23 -9.01 -4.70
C SER A 519 -16.19 -10.18 -4.88
N ALA A 520 -15.97 -11.23 -4.11
CA ALA A 520 -16.91 -12.36 -4.04
C ALA A 520 -18.07 -12.11 -3.05
N ARG A 521 -18.07 -11.01 -2.26
CA ARG A 521 -19.10 -10.72 -1.26
C ARG A 521 -20.53 -10.73 -1.85
N PRO A 522 -20.83 -9.94 -2.91
CA PRO A 522 -22.18 -9.92 -3.45
C PRO A 522 -22.61 -11.24 -4.10
N LEU A 523 -21.65 -12.04 -4.60
CA LEU A 523 -21.93 -13.39 -5.10
C LEU A 523 -22.24 -14.35 -3.93
N ALA A 524 -21.53 -14.24 -2.82
CA ALA A 524 -21.81 -15.03 -1.62
C ALA A 524 -23.20 -14.70 -1.04
N ASP A 525 -23.60 -13.41 -1.05
CA ASP A 525 -24.95 -12.97 -0.65
C ASP A 525 -26.04 -13.56 -1.57
N LEU A 526 -25.79 -13.59 -2.89
CA LEU A 526 -26.68 -14.25 -3.84
C LEU A 526 -26.84 -15.75 -3.53
N ILE A 527 -25.72 -16.44 -3.31
CA ILE A 527 -25.71 -17.88 -2.99
C ILE A 527 -26.43 -18.14 -1.67
N ALA A 528 -26.26 -17.29 -0.66
CA ALA A 528 -26.96 -17.41 0.61
C ALA A 528 -28.48 -17.26 0.48
N GLY A 529 -28.95 -16.54 -0.53
CA GLY A 529 -30.39 -16.45 -0.88
C GLY A 529 -30.93 -17.66 -1.66
N LEU A 530 -30.06 -18.45 -2.29
CA LEU A 530 -30.45 -19.62 -3.09
C LEU A 530 -30.45 -20.92 -2.26
N ALA A 531 -29.55 -21.02 -1.29
CA ALA A 531 -29.34 -22.24 -0.53
C ALA A 531 -28.92 -21.96 0.91
N PRO A 532 -29.27 -22.85 1.88
CA PRO A 532 -28.83 -22.71 3.26
C PRO A 532 -27.31 -22.75 3.40
N ALA A 533 -26.81 -22.17 4.49
CA ALA A 533 -25.35 -22.09 4.74
C ALA A 533 -24.67 -23.48 4.85
N SER A 534 -25.46 -24.51 5.20
CA SER A 534 -24.98 -25.91 5.29
C SER A 534 -24.79 -26.59 3.95
N GLU A 535 -25.34 -26.05 2.86
CA GLU A 535 -25.21 -26.67 1.53
C GLU A 535 -23.80 -26.51 0.97
N THR A 536 -23.29 -27.59 0.38
CA THR A 536 -21.97 -27.60 -0.24
C THR A 536 -21.96 -26.68 -1.46
N VAL A 537 -20.93 -25.86 -1.57
CA VAL A 537 -20.67 -25.04 -2.76
C VAL A 537 -19.37 -25.52 -3.37
N ALA A 538 -19.40 -25.74 -4.67
CA ALA A 538 -18.23 -26.10 -5.45
C ALA A 538 -17.89 -25.01 -6.46
N VAL A 539 -16.66 -25.02 -6.94
CA VAL A 539 -16.16 -24.10 -7.97
C VAL A 539 -15.51 -24.89 -9.12
N PHE A 540 -15.64 -24.37 -10.33
CA PHE A 540 -14.99 -24.93 -11.52
C PHE A 540 -14.43 -23.84 -12.40
N ARG A 541 -13.12 -23.86 -12.67
CA ARG A 541 -12.38 -22.90 -13.50
C ARG A 541 -12.60 -21.44 -13.11
N VAL A 542 -12.84 -21.16 -11.82
CA VAL A 542 -12.95 -19.80 -11.32
C VAL A 542 -11.57 -19.25 -10.96
N ARG A 543 -11.48 -17.92 -10.82
CA ARG A 543 -10.26 -17.29 -10.32
C ARG A 543 -10.13 -17.53 -8.82
N ARG A 544 -8.91 -17.60 -8.32
CA ARG A 544 -8.59 -17.80 -6.89
C ARG A 544 -9.23 -16.75 -5.95
N ASP A 545 -9.46 -15.52 -6.44
CA ASP A 545 -10.14 -14.49 -5.66
C ASP A 545 -11.62 -14.80 -5.41
N VAL A 546 -12.28 -15.47 -6.35
CA VAL A 546 -13.65 -15.95 -6.21
C VAL A 546 -13.70 -17.14 -5.22
N GLU A 547 -12.82 -18.11 -5.39
CA GLU A 547 -12.71 -19.31 -4.55
C GLU A 547 -12.46 -18.95 -3.09
N PHE A 548 -11.38 -18.21 -2.79
CA PHE A 548 -11.07 -17.79 -1.42
C PHE A 548 -12.10 -16.81 -0.86
N GLY A 549 -12.65 -15.95 -1.71
CA GLY A 549 -13.69 -15.01 -1.29
C GLY A 549 -14.98 -15.72 -0.88
N LEU A 550 -15.47 -16.67 -1.67
CA LEU A 550 -16.66 -17.45 -1.34
C LEU A 550 -16.44 -18.26 -0.05
N SER A 551 -15.26 -18.86 0.10
CA SER A 551 -14.91 -19.61 1.31
C SER A 551 -14.94 -18.71 2.55
N PHE A 552 -14.37 -17.50 2.47
CA PHE A 552 -14.37 -16.55 3.58
C PHE A 552 -15.79 -16.07 3.96
N TYR A 553 -16.58 -15.59 2.98
CA TYR A 553 -17.92 -15.04 3.27
C TYR A 553 -18.92 -16.09 3.72
N ARG A 554 -18.72 -17.33 3.31
CA ARG A 554 -19.54 -18.45 3.76
C ARG A 554 -19.00 -19.10 5.04
N ASN A 555 -17.81 -18.71 5.48
CA ASN A 555 -17.07 -19.35 6.57
C ASN A 555 -16.96 -20.88 6.41
N ARG A 556 -16.80 -21.33 5.16
CA ARG A 556 -16.70 -22.75 4.81
C ARG A 556 -15.87 -22.91 3.53
N GLU A 557 -15.00 -23.89 3.51
CA GLU A 557 -14.24 -24.23 2.31
C GLU A 557 -15.18 -24.58 1.15
N VAL A 558 -14.90 -24.03 -0.02
CA VAL A 558 -15.55 -24.42 -1.28
C VAL A 558 -14.78 -25.55 -1.93
N VAL A 559 -15.50 -26.51 -2.51
CA VAL A 559 -14.89 -27.68 -3.17
C VAL A 559 -14.45 -27.29 -4.58
N ASN A 560 -13.16 -27.37 -4.87
CA ASN A 560 -12.66 -27.15 -6.21
C ASN A 560 -12.71 -28.46 -7.02
N TYR A 561 -13.46 -28.51 -8.12
CA TYR A 561 -13.62 -29.71 -8.94
C TYR A 561 -12.29 -30.22 -9.50
N GLU A 562 -11.38 -29.31 -9.84
CA GLU A 562 -10.09 -29.66 -10.44
C GLU A 562 -9.12 -30.27 -9.40
N GLU A 563 -9.30 -29.97 -8.10
CA GLU A 563 -8.44 -30.44 -7.01
C GLU A 563 -9.08 -31.58 -6.22
N ASN A 564 -10.38 -31.49 -5.94
CA ASN A 564 -11.07 -32.37 -5.00
C ASN A 564 -12.08 -33.31 -5.69
N GLY A 565 -12.34 -33.10 -7.00
CA GLY A 565 -13.37 -33.84 -7.73
C GLY A 565 -14.79 -33.32 -7.43
N VAL A 566 -15.80 -34.01 -7.98
CA VAL A 566 -17.22 -33.61 -7.89
C VAL A 566 -17.86 -34.20 -6.65
N PRO A 567 -18.47 -33.39 -5.76
CA PRO A 567 -19.19 -33.89 -4.58
C PRO A 567 -20.27 -34.90 -4.96
N ALA A 568 -20.46 -35.95 -4.14
CA ALA A 568 -21.48 -36.98 -4.40
C ALA A 568 -22.90 -36.49 -4.18
N GLU A 569 -23.09 -35.60 -3.23
CA GLU A 569 -24.37 -35.00 -2.82
C GLU A 569 -24.80 -33.84 -3.74
N GLN A 570 -26.05 -33.47 -3.65
CA GLN A 570 -26.55 -32.26 -4.31
C GLN A 570 -25.79 -31.05 -3.79
N HIS A 571 -25.41 -30.13 -4.68
CA HIS A 571 -24.62 -28.96 -4.33
C HIS A 571 -24.79 -27.83 -5.34
N LEU A 572 -24.40 -26.62 -4.93
CA LEU A 572 -24.29 -25.49 -5.84
C LEU A 572 -22.88 -25.45 -6.46
N LEU A 573 -22.84 -25.25 -7.77
CA LEU A 573 -21.60 -25.08 -8.53
C LEU A 573 -21.50 -23.65 -9.08
N VAL A 574 -20.42 -22.96 -8.78
CA VAL A 574 -20.04 -21.71 -9.42
C VAL A 574 -19.01 -22.02 -10.50
N ALA A 575 -19.35 -21.76 -11.75
CA ALA A 575 -18.48 -22.04 -12.86
C ALA A 575 -18.27 -20.82 -13.76
N ARG A 576 -17.08 -20.72 -14.36
CA ARG A 576 -16.79 -19.72 -15.36
C ARG A 576 -17.13 -20.27 -16.73
N VAL A 577 -18.29 -19.88 -17.28
CA VAL A 577 -18.80 -20.39 -18.57
C VAL A 577 -18.59 -19.41 -19.72
N THR A 578 -18.54 -18.10 -19.41
CA THR A 578 -18.39 -17.07 -20.44
C THR A 578 -17.12 -16.25 -20.19
N GLY A 579 -16.17 -16.32 -21.13
CA GLY A 579 -15.07 -15.37 -21.21
C GLY A 579 -15.54 -14.02 -21.79
N ARG A 580 -14.88 -12.91 -21.43
CA ARG A 580 -15.10 -11.57 -22.01
C ARG A 580 -14.88 -11.52 -23.55
N ARG A 581 -14.40 -12.60 -24.18
CA ARG A 581 -14.06 -12.71 -25.61
C ARG A 581 -14.65 -13.97 -26.27
N GLY A 582 -15.95 -14.19 -26.10
CA GLY A 582 -16.63 -15.32 -26.69
C GLY A 582 -16.73 -16.54 -25.79
N ALA A 583 -17.79 -17.32 -25.96
CA ALA A 583 -18.00 -18.54 -25.20
C ALA A 583 -16.79 -19.48 -25.38
N ASP A 584 -16.11 -19.83 -24.28
CA ASP A 584 -15.18 -20.93 -24.30
C ASP A 584 -15.98 -22.23 -24.42
N LEU A 585 -16.26 -22.63 -25.66
CA LEU A 585 -16.88 -23.92 -25.98
C LEU A 585 -16.16 -25.08 -25.27
N HIS A 586 -14.85 -24.95 -25.08
CA HIS A 586 -14.03 -25.90 -24.30
C HIS A 586 -14.36 -25.94 -22.81
N THR A 587 -14.90 -24.88 -22.21
CA THR A 587 -15.25 -24.91 -20.78
C THR A 587 -16.59 -25.60 -20.55
N ALA A 588 -17.56 -25.39 -21.44
CA ALA A 588 -18.86 -26.08 -21.34
C ALA A 588 -18.70 -27.60 -21.56
N SER A 589 -17.96 -28.02 -22.59
CA SER A 589 -17.71 -29.45 -22.84
C SER A 589 -16.88 -30.11 -21.71
N ALA A 590 -15.90 -29.39 -21.14
CA ALA A 590 -15.16 -29.90 -19.99
C ALA A 590 -16.03 -30.00 -18.73
N LEU A 591 -16.97 -29.07 -18.51
CA LEU A 591 -17.90 -29.16 -17.40
C LEU A 591 -18.83 -30.40 -17.52
N GLU A 592 -19.32 -30.67 -18.72
CA GLU A 592 -20.13 -31.86 -19.00
C GLU A 592 -19.36 -33.17 -18.72
N GLU A 593 -18.08 -33.21 -19.05
CA GLU A 593 -17.18 -34.34 -18.77
C GLU A 593 -17.04 -34.56 -17.24
N TYR A 594 -16.86 -33.48 -16.46
CA TYR A 594 -16.78 -33.59 -14.99
C TYR A 594 -18.11 -34.02 -14.37
N LEU A 595 -19.23 -33.58 -14.90
CA LEU A 595 -20.55 -33.89 -14.36
C LEU A 595 -21.01 -35.33 -14.67
N ASP A 596 -20.42 -36.00 -15.65
CA ASP A 596 -20.62 -37.44 -15.95
C ASP A 596 -22.12 -37.80 -16.04
N GLY A 597 -22.89 -37.04 -16.81
CA GLY A 597 -24.33 -37.26 -17.03
C GLY A 597 -25.24 -36.86 -15.87
N ARG A 598 -24.75 -36.22 -14.84
CA ARG A 598 -25.59 -35.68 -13.75
C ARG A 598 -26.51 -34.58 -14.26
N HIS A 599 -27.71 -34.54 -13.71
CA HIS A 599 -28.62 -33.42 -13.95
C HIS A 599 -28.09 -32.14 -13.32
N TYR A 600 -28.05 -31.07 -14.07
CA TYR A 600 -27.72 -29.75 -13.56
C TYR A 600 -28.62 -28.69 -14.18
N GLU A 601 -28.95 -27.66 -13.38
CA GLU A 601 -29.79 -26.56 -13.81
C GLU A 601 -29.15 -25.23 -13.41
N ARG A 602 -29.15 -24.25 -14.34
CA ARG A 602 -28.68 -22.91 -14.04
C ARG A 602 -29.69 -22.17 -13.18
N VAL A 603 -29.31 -21.86 -11.94
CA VAL A 603 -30.17 -21.15 -10.97
C VAL A 603 -29.88 -19.65 -10.91
N ALA A 604 -28.68 -19.21 -11.29
CA ALA A 604 -28.35 -17.78 -11.34
C ALA A 604 -27.21 -17.51 -12.32
N SER A 605 -27.03 -16.21 -12.69
CA SER A 605 -25.94 -15.72 -13.51
C SER A 605 -25.29 -14.51 -12.85
N TRP A 606 -23.96 -14.44 -12.93
CA TRP A 606 -23.14 -13.33 -12.42
C TRP A 606 -22.24 -12.76 -13.52
N PRO A 607 -22.82 -11.97 -14.43
CA PRO A 607 -22.14 -11.52 -15.66
C PRO A 607 -20.98 -10.58 -15.40
N GLU A 608 -20.94 -9.84 -14.25
CA GLU A 608 -19.88 -8.92 -13.91
C GLU A 608 -18.51 -9.61 -13.78
N GLN A 609 -18.51 -10.88 -13.39
CA GLN A 609 -17.31 -11.71 -13.28
C GLN A 609 -17.26 -12.85 -14.31
N GLY A 610 -18.29 -12.97 -15.17
CA GLY A 610 -18.42 -14.04 -16.17
C GLY A 610 -18.67 -15.40 -15.53
N LEU A 611 -19.45 -15.44 -14.45
CA LEU A 611 -19.77 -16.64 -13.69
C LEU A 611 -21.24 -17.01 -13.82
N GLU A 612 -21.52 -18.30 -13.74
CA GLU A 612 -22.85 -18.87 -13.62
C GLU A 612 -22.93 -19.79 -12.40
N VAL A 613 -24.12 -19.86 -11.81
CA VAL A 613 -24.41 -20.71 -10.64
C VAL A 613 -25.38 -21.80 -11.08
N TYR A 614 -25.01 -23.04 -10.84
CA TYR A 614 -25.79 -24.23 -11.17
C TYR A 614 -26.16 -24.99 -9.91
N LEU A 615 -27.34 -25.57 -9.91
CA LEU A 615 -27.71 -26.61 -8.97
C LEU A 615 -27.38 -27.96 -9.61
N VAL A 616 -26.51 -28.74 -9.00
CA VAL A 616 -26.08 -30.05 -9.48
C VAL A 616 -26.71 -31.13 -8.61
N GLY A 617 -27.41 -32.08 -9.22
CA GLY A 617 -28.05 -33.19 -8.54
C GLY A 617 -27.04 -34.15 -7.90
N SER A 618 -27.53 -34.95 -6.96
CA SER A 618 -26.77 -36.07 -6.36
C SER A 618 -26.40 -37.12 -7.44
N ARG A 619 -25.40 -37.93 -7.16
CA ARG A 619 -24.99 -39.02 -8.05
C ARG A 619 -26.02 -40.14 -8.05
#